data_e619c8ccab33a4a69141a15eb7ada7a0
#
_entry.id   e619c8ccab33a4a69141a15eb7ada7a0
#
_cell.length_a   1.000
_cell.length_b   1.000
_cell.length_c   1.000
_cell.angle_alpha   90.00
_cell.angle_beta   90.00
_cell.angle_gamma   90.00
#
_symmetry.space_group_name_H-M   'P 1'
#
loop_
_entity.id
_entity.type
_entity.pdbx_description
1 polymer ?
#
loop_
_entity_poly.entity_id
_entity_poly.type
_entity_poly.pdbx_seq_one_letter_code
_entity_poly.pdbx_strand_id
1 'polypeptide(L)'
;MRDPTPSQEAPARKRPPLRPALRLGLQFAPEGLARDLARLQASPWTPHFNTDLYHGDWSGLALRAPAGARHAVEVLHNAPGLNDFADLPVLARCPHFKAVVDALACEVSAVRLLRLAPGARIAEHRDHDLGHAFGEVRLHLPIVTNAAVDFRVAGARVVMRPGELWYIDASEPHAVRNDGAAARVHLVVDCHLNDWLEAQLQAAEPAPAAAQSAHAPAVSEPMAGWPRVSHEPDDITPRILDFLRRIGVRVSTADLPGKSFLPGIEIEAGGLRVDPSRLQHPGDLLHEAGHLAVLPPDQRCQQGAEVSNDPAQEMMAIAWSWAALTHLALSPEVVFHADGYKGDAQWLIDTYSAGTFIALPMLQWIGLSADPSHAEALGIAPYPHMIRWLREEEATHDAIEH
;
A
#
# COMPACT_ATOMS: atom_id res chain seq x y z
N MET A 1 -2.31 50.35 -3.77
CA MET A 1 -1.85 48.97 -4.01
C MET A 1 -2.75 48.07 -3.22
N ARG A 2 -3.56 47.25 -3.88
CA ARG A 2 -4.42 46.28 -3.23
C ARG A 2 -3.72 44.92 -3.37
N ASP A 3 -3.48 44.25 -2.26
CA ASP A 3 -2.93 42.89 -2.24
C ASP A 3 -3.89 41.91 -2.97
N PRO A 4 -3.37 40.98 -3.76
CA PRO A 4 -4.20 39.94 -4.37
C PRO A 4 -4.62 38.94 -3.31
N THR A 5 -5.93 38.80 -3.14
CA THR A 5 -6.57 37.75 -2.35
C THR A 5 -6.15 36.38 -2.88
N PRO A 6 -5.76 35.41 -2.03
CA PRO A 6 -5.47 34.07 -2.49
C PRO A 6 -6.74 33.44 -3.06
N SER A 7 -6.61 32.92 -4.28
CA SER A 7 -7.70 32.18 -4.95
C SER A 7 -8.06 30.96 -4.13
N GLN A 8 -9.30 30.89 -3.67
CA GLN A 8 -9.87 29.67 -3.09
C GLN A 8 -9.89 28.61 -4.21
N GLU A 9 -9.12 27.54 -4.05
CA GLU A 9 -9.27 26.33 -4.86
C GLU A 9 -10.69 25.81 -4.70
N ALA A 10 -11.38 25.72 -5.84
CA ALA A 10 -12.73 25.17 -5.88
C ALA A 10 -12.67 23.68 -5.44
N PRO A 11 -13.66 23.19 -4.65
CA PRO A 11 -13.68 21.80 -4.22
C PRO A 11 -13.66 20.89 -5.45
N ALA A 12 -12.76 19.92 -5.43
CA ALA A 12 -12.58 18.94 -6.50
C ALA A 12 -13.95 18.33 -6.85
N ARG A 13 -14.43 18.57 -8.07
CA ARG A 13 -15.67 17.97 -8.56
C ARG A 13 -15.49 16.45 -8.54
N LYS A 14 -16.31 15.72 -7.78
CA LYS A 14 -16.36 14.26 -7.84
C LYS A 14 -16.62 13.86 -9.29
N ARG A 15 -15.66 13.15 -9.89
CA ARG A 15 -15.78 12.62 -11.25
C ARG A 15 -16.87 11.57 -11.29
N PRO A 16 -17.64 11.46 -12.39
CA PRO A 16 -18.63 10.40 -12.52
C PRO A 16 -17.93 9.03 -12.49
N PRO A 17 -18.52 8.01 -11.85
CA PRO A 17 -17.89 6.69 -11.78
C PRO A 17 -17.79 6.09 -13.19
N LEU A 18 -16.62 5.59 -13.53
CA LEU A 18 -16.38 4.78 -14.72
C LEU A 18 -16.66 3.29 -14.43
N ARG A 19 -16.75 2.47 -15.48
CA ARG A 19 -16.77 1.02 -15.29
C ARG A 19 -15.42 0.56 -14.78
N PRO A 20 -15.36 -0.43 -13.87
CA PRO A 20 -14.12 -0.85 -13.21
C PRO A 20 -13.07 -1.47 -14.14
N ALA A 21 -13.44 -1.87 -15.35
CA ALA A 21 -12.53 -2.38 -16.36
C ALA A 21 -12.93 -1.90 -17.76
N LEU A 22 -11.99 -1.24 -18.44
CA LEU A 22 -12.19 -0.65 -19.76
C LEU A 22 -11.01 -1.00 -20.68
N ARG A 23 -11.30 -1.43 -21.93
CA ARG A 23 -10.27 -1.63 -22.94
C ARG A 23 -10.08 -0.34 -23.74
N LEU A 24 -8.87 0.23 -23.67
CA LEU A 24 -8.51 1.42 -24.44
C LEU A 24 -8.30 1.07 -25.93
N GLY A 25 -8.42 2.08 -26.79
CA GLY A 25 -8.22 1.93 -28.24
C GLY A 25 -6.77 1.68 -28.67
N LEU A 26 -5.80 1.79 -27.76
CA LEU A 26 -4.38 1.55 -28.00
C LEU A 26 -4.06 0.06 -28.02
N GLN A 27 -3.31 -0.36 -29.06
CA GLN A 27 -2.84 -1.74 -29.19
C GLN A 27 -1.37 -1.78 -29.53
N PHE A 28 -0.66 -2.78 -29.00
CA PHE A 28 0.77 -2.97 -29.16
C PHE A 28 1.09 -4.37 -29.69
N ALA A 29 2.11 -4.48 -30.55
CA ALA A 29 2.48 -5.75 -31.17
C ALA A 29 2.95 -6.78 -30.12
N PRO A 30 2.21 -7.89 -29.91
CA PRO A 30 2.53 -8.89 -28.88
C PRO A 30 3.93 -9.49 -29.03
N GLU A 31 4.37 -9.72 -30.27
CA GLU A 31 5.67 -10.32 -30.58
C GLU A 31 6.83 -9.40 -30.16
N GLY A 32 6.63 -8.07 -30.26
CA GLY A 32 7.57 -7.07 -29.80
C GLY A 32 7.73 -7.10 -28.28
N LEU A 33 6.60 -7.09 -27.59
CA LEU A 33 6.53 -7.17 -26.14
C LEU A 33 7.15 -8.47 -25.61
N ALA A 34 6.87 -9.60 -26.25
CA ALA A 34 7.45 -10.90 -25.90
C ALA A 34 8.97 -10.92 -26.10
N ARG A 35 9.49 -10.29 -27.15
CA ARG A 35 10.97 -10.17 -27.35
C ARG A 35 11.62 -9.35 -26.25
N ASP A 36 11.01 -8.25 -25.80
CA ASP A 36 11.55 -7.47 -24.71
C ASP A 36 11.50 -8.25 -23.38
N LEU A 37 10.41 -8.95 -23.10
CA LEU A 37 10.33 -9.85 -21.95
C LEU A 37 11.42 -10.92 -21.96
N ALA A 38 11.67 -11.54 -23.12
CA ALA A 38 12.72 -12.55 -23.26
C ALA A 38 14.14 -12.01 -22.95
N ARG A 39 14.41 -10.72 -23.23
CA ARG A 39 15.69 -10.08 -22.85
C ARG A 39 15.87 -9.94 -21.33
N LEU A 40 14.77 -10.00 -20.58
CA LEU A 40 14.74 -9.83 -19.14
C LEU A 40 14.70 -11.15 -18.36
N GLN A 41 14.81 -12.30 -19.02
CA GLN A 41 14.75 -13.61 -18.35
C GLN A 41 15.82 -13.80 -17.27
N ALA A 42 17.02 -13.23 -17.48
CA ALA A 42 18.13 -13.28 -16.53
C ALA A 42 18.12 -12.13 -15.50
N SER A 43 17.14 -11.22 -15.57
CA SER A 43 17.02 -10.12 -14.61
C SER A 43 16.46 -10.63 -13.29
N PRO A 44 16.89 -10.06 -12.15
CA PRO A 44 16.32 -10.44 -10.86
C PRO A 44 14.86 -9.97 -10.75
N TRP A 45 13.96 -10.92 -10.59
CA TRP A 45 12.56 -10.64 -10.24
C TRP A 45 12.44 -10.60 -8.73
N THR A 46 11.86 -9.54 -8.23
CA THR A 46 11.65 -9.36 -6.79
C THR A 46 10.29 -9.93 -6.40
N PRO A 47 10.20 -10.85 -5.42
CA PRO A 47 8.92 -11.28 -4.87
C PRO A 47 8.10 -10.07 -4.40
N HIS A 48 6.79 -10.14 -4.60
CA HIS A 48 5.90 -9.08 -4.10
C HIS A 48 5.99 -9.03 -2.58
N PHE A 49 6.09 -7.84 -2.01
CA PHE A 49 6.37 -7.64 -0.59
C PHE A 49 5.24 -8.13 0.33
N ASN A 50 4.00 -8.04 -0.13
CA ASN A 50 2.84 -8.46 0.67
C ASN A 50 2.55 -9.95 0.43
N THR A 51 3.25 -10.80 1.16
CA THR A 51 3.16 -12.26 1.03
C THR A 51 1.83 -12.84 1.49
N ASP A 52 1.06 -12.11 2.31
CA ASP A 52 -0.24 -12.53 2.82
C ASP A 52 -1.35 -12.38 1.77
N LEU A 53 -1.14 -11.50 0.78
CA LEU A 53 -2.09 -11.29 -0.32
C LEU A 53 -2.02 -12.37 -1.40
N TYR A 54 -1.02 -13.23 -1.40
CA TYR A 54 -0.91 -14.21 -2.48
C TYR A 54 -0.40 -15.57 -2.01
N HIS A 55 -0.70 -16.57 -2.82
CA HIS A 55 -0.16 -17.91 -2.67
C HIS A 55 0.57 -18.30 -3.96
N GLY A 56 1.73 -18.95 -3.84
CA GLY A 56 2.61 -19.26 -4.95
C GLY A 56 3.62 -18.14 -5.23
N ASP A 57 4.08 -17.96 -6.47
CA ASP A 57 5.05 -16.93 -6.86
C ASP A 57 4.33 -15.76 -7.55
N TRP A 58 4.33 -14.61 -6.90
CA TRP A 58 3.99 -13.31 -7.46
C TRP A 58 5.20 -12.40 -7.33
N SER A 59 5.77 -12.01 -8.45
CA SER A 59 7.01 -11.24 -8.49
C SER A 59 6.93 -10.10 -9.49
N GLY A 60 7.75 -9.06 -9.26
CA GLY A 60 7.81 -7.86 -10.09
C GLY A 60 9.22 -7.53 -10.55
N LEU A 61 9.30 -6.75 -11.64
CA LEU A 61 10.52 -6.13 -12.14
C LEU A 61 10.18 -4.71 -12.59
N ALA A 62 10.78 -3.71 -11.94
CA ALA A 62 10.54 -2.32 -12.26
C ALA A 62 11.29 -1.91 -13.52
N LEU A 63 10.64 -1.05 -14.31
CA LEU A 63 11.19 -0.42 -15.53
C LEU A 63 11.28 1.10 -15.38
N ARG A 64 10.37 1.71 -14.57
CA ARG A 64 10.37 3.09 -14.16
C ARG A 64 9.93 3.14 -12.70
N ALA A 65 10.64 3.90 -11.88
CA ALA A 65 10.45 3.93 -10.44
C ALA A 65 10.76 5.32 -9.87
N PRO A 66 10.41 5.59 -8.60
CA PRO A 66 10.78 6.83 -7.94
C PRO A 66 12.28 7.11 -8.03
N ALA A 67 12.65 8.34 -8.38
CA ALA A 67 14.04 8.76 -8.43
C ALA A 67 14.65 8.67 -7.02
N GLY A 68 15.77 7.94 -6.90
CA GLY A 68 16.43 7.73 -5.61
C GLY A 68 15.93 6.53 -4.82
N ALA A 69 14.95 5.77 -5.31
CA ALA A 69 14.55 4.50 -4.71
C ALA A 69 15.74 3.54 -4.60
N ARG A 70 16.02 3.04 -3.39
CA ARG A 70 17.21 2.21 -3.08
C ARG A 70 16.84 0.76 -2.80
N HIS A 71 15.58 0.51 -2.42
CA HIS A 71 15.13 -0.80 -1.98
C HIS A 71 14.11 -1.38 -2.96
N ALA A 72 14.07 -2.69 -3.05
CA ALA A 72 13.19 -3.41 -3.96
C ALA A 72 11.69 -3.08 -3.75
N VAL A 73 11.29 -2.80 -2.51
CA VAL A 73 9.92 -2.38 -2.17
C VAL A 73 9.62 -1.01 -2.74
N GLU A 74 10.48 0.00 -2.51
CA GLU A 74 10.32 1.36 -3.05
C GLU A 74 10.32 1.39 -4.58
N VAL A 75 11.10 0.50 -5.20
CA VAL A 75 11.22 0.38 -6.65
C VAL A 75 9.96 -0.22 -7.28
N LEU A 76 9.27 -1.14 -6.58
CA LEU A 76 8.08 -1.83 -7.09
C LEU A 76 6.75 -1.17 -6.70
N HIS A 77 6.75 -0.32 -5.69
CA HIS A 77 5.54 0.35 -5.18
C HIS A 77 5.69 1.85 -5.30
N ASN A 78 4.59 2.50 -5.69
CA ASN A 78 4.50 3.95 -5.61
C ASN A 78 4.48 4.31 -4.12
N ALA A 79 5.61 4.78 -3.60
CA ALA A 79 5.62 5.42 -2.29
C ALA A 79 5.05 6.84 -2.51
N PRO A 80 3.86 7.18 -1.95
CA PRO A 80 3.34 8.53 -2.08
C PRO A 80 4.30 9.55 -1.47
N GLY A 81 4.35 10.74 -2.08
CA GLY A 81 5.33 11.77 -1.74
C GLY A 81 6.60 11.74 -2.60
N LEU A 82 6.89 10.66 -3.30
CA LEU A 82 7.92 10.62 -4.33
C LEU A 82 7.25 10.93 -5.68
N ASN A 83 7.17 12.20 -6.03
CA ASN A 83 6.56 12.66 -7.28
C ASN A 83 7.54 12.67 -8.47
N ASP A 84 8.78 12.29 -8.24
CA ASP A 84 9.83 12.32 -9.26
C ASP A 84 10.16 10.88 -9.67
N PHE A 85 9.73 10.47 -10.87
CA PHE A 85 9.92 9.12 -11.39
C PHE A 85 10.90 9.13 -12.56
N ALA A 86 11.82 8.17 -12.60
CA ALA A 86 12.82 8.02 -13.62
C ALA A 86 12.81 6.65 -14.30
N ASP A 87 13.08 6.62 -15.60
CA ASP A 87 13.29 5.38 -16.33
C ASP A 87 14.52 4.66 -15.79
N LEU A 88 14.39 3.40 -15.44
CA LEU A 88 15.52 2.57 -15.03
C LEU A 88 16.33 2.11 -16.24
N PRO A 89 17.65 1.86 -16.12
CA PRO A 89 18.50 1.43 -17.23
C PRO A 89 18.00 0.19 -17.98
N VAL A 90 17.22 -0.64 -17.30
CA VAL A 90 16.61 -1.84 -17.88
C VAL A 90 15.59 -1.50 -18.96
N LEU A 91 14.84 -0.39 -18.84
CA LEU A 91 13.84 0.03 -19.83
C LEU A 91 14.51 0.41 -21.16
N ALA A 92 15.69 1.02 -21.15
CA ALA A 92 16.45 1.36 -22.37
C ALA A 92 16.82 0.14 -23.22
N ARG A 93 16.85 -1.05 -22.63
CA ARG A 93 17.09 -2.33 -23.31
C ARG A 93 15.82 -2.93 -23.93
N CYS A 94 14.66 -2.33 -23.69
CA CYS A 94 13.34 -2.84 -24.02
C CYS A 94 12.56 -1.84 -24.88
N PRO A 95 12.90 -1.70 -26.17
CA PRO A 95 12.35 -0.65 -27.04
C PRO A 95 10.84 -0.74 -27.23
N HIS A 96 10.23 -1.94 -27.14
CA HIS A 96 8.79 -2.09 -27.27
C HIS A 96 8.06 -1.69 -25.98
N PHE A 97 8.62 -1.96 -24.80
CA PHE A 97 8.09 -1.42 -23.54
C PHE A 97 8.25 0.10 -23.47
N LYS A 98 9.39 0.62 -23.92
CA LYS A 98 9.59 2.06 -24.01
C LYS A 98 8.57 2.71 -24.95
N ALA A 99 8.27 2.10 -26.10
CA ALA A 99 7.26 2.60 -27.02
C ALA A 99 5.84 2.61 -26.43
N VAL A 100 5.52 1.67 -25.51
CA VAL A 100 4.27 1.72 -24.75
C VAL A 100 4.22 2.97 -23.87
N VAL A 101 5.27 3.21 -23.10
CA VAL A 101 5.37 4.39 -22.21
C VAL A 101 5.28 5.69 -23.00
N ASP A 102 6.01 5.78 -24.12
CA ASP A 102 6.06 6.97 -24.99
C ASP A 102 4.74 7.25 -25.73
N ALA A 103 3.87 6.25 -25.86
CA ALA A 103 2.53 6.40 -26.46
C ALA A 103 1.50 7.01 -25.50
N LEU A 104 1.80 7.08 -24.21
CA LEU A 104 0.91 7.63 -23.19
C LEU A 104 1.18 9.16 -23.08
N ALA A 105 0.23 9.97 -23.57
CA ALA A 105 0.34 11.42 -23.48
C ALA A 105 -0.16 11.94 -22.11
N CYS A 106 0.28 11.29 -21.03
CA CYS A 106 0.01 11.67 -19.64
C CYS A 106 1.28 11.50 -18.81
N GLU A 107 1.29 12.04 -17.61
CA GLU A 107 2.37 11.81 -16.67
C GLU A 107 2.34 10.36 -16.18
N VAL A 108 3.45 9.64 -16.42
CA VAL A 108 3.62 8.24 -16.02
C VAL A 108 4.45 8.21 -14.75
N SER A 109 3.88 7.65 -13.68
CA SER A 109 4.56 7.41 -12.42
C SER A 109 5.37 6.12 -12.46
N ALA A 110 4.83 4.97 -12.13
CA ALA A 110 5.56 3.71 -12.13
C ALA A 110 5.27 2.85 -13.35
N VAL A 111 6.29 2.11 -13.81
CA VAL A 111 6.17 1.08 -14.84
C VAL A 111 6.86 -0.18 -14.35
N ARG A 112 6.14 -1.30 -14.33
CA ARG A 112 6.65 -2.57 -13.84
C ARG A 112 6.07 -3.77 -14.58
N LEU A 113 6.85 -4.82 -14.68
CA LEU A 113 6.35 -6.13 -15.05
C LEU A 113 5.88 -6.83 -13.79
N LEU A 114 4.67 -7.40 -13.82
CA LEU A 114 4.15 -8.25 -12.75
C LEU A 114 3.93 -9.66 -13.29
N ARG A 115 4.56 -10.64 -12.66
CA ARG A 115 4.51 -12.05 -13.02
C ARG A 115 3.79 -12.85 -11.96
N LEU A 116 2.78 -13.61 -12.37
CA LEU A 116 2.08 -14.58 -11.54
C LEU A 116 2.32 -15.98 -12.09
N ALA A 117 3.01 -16.83 -11.33
CA ALA A 117 3.41 -18.17 -11.74
C ALA A 117 2.20 -19.12 -11.90
N PRO A 118 2.38 -20.29 -12.56
CA PRO A 118 1.38 -21.35 -12.59
C PRO A 118 0.93 -21.76 -11.19
N GLY A 119 -0.37 -21.89 -10.97
CA GLY A 119 -0.99 -22.24 -9.68
C GLY A 119 -1.01 -21.11 -8.65
N ALA A 120 -0.38 -19.98 -8.94
CA ALA A 120 -0.37 -18.84 -8.01
C ALA A 120 -1.68 -18.05 -8.08
N ARG A 121 -2.02 -17.42 -6.96
CA ARG A 121 -3.22 -16.61 -6.82
C ARG A 121 -2.96 -15.39 -5.95
N ILE A 122 -3.59 -14.28 -6.29
CA ILE A 122 -3.66 -13.04 -5.52
C ILE A 122 -5.06 -12.98 -4.94
N ALA A 123 -5.18 -12.90 -3.62
CA ALA A 123 -6.46 -12.78 -2.91
C ALA A 123 -7.17 -11.48 -3.29
N GLU A 124 -8.47 -11.42 -3.03
CA GLU A 124 -9.24 -10.21 -3.26
C GLU A 124 -8.74 -9.09 -2.34
N HIS A 125 -8.41 -7.94 -2.95
CA HIS A 125 -7.93 -6.75 -2.26
C HIS A 125 -8.28 -5.50 -3.06
N ARG A 126 -7.98 -4.33 -2.48
CA ARG A 126 -8.09 -3.02 -3.12
C ARG A 126 -6.76 -2.30 -3.01
N ASP A 127 -6.39 -1.55 -4.06
CA ASP A 127 -5.27 -0.61 -4.00
C ASP A 127 -5.85 0.79 -3.75
N HIS A 128 -5.50 1.40 -2.60
CA HIS A 128 -6.03 2.70 -2.22
C HIS A 128 -5.52 3.80 -3.14
N ASP A 129 -6.36 4.83 -3.32
CA ASP A 129 -6.08 6.04 -4.10
C ASP A 129 -5.68 5.76 -5.57
N LEU A 130 -5.92 4.55 -6.08
CA LEU A 130 -5.55 4.12 -7.42
C LEU A 130 -6.79 3.77 -8.26
N GLY A 131 -7.38 4.80 -8.84
CA GLY A 131 -8.58 4.72 -9.66
C GLY A 131 -8.97 6.09 -10.22
N HIS A 132 -9.89 6.11 -11.16
CA HIS A 132 -10.32 7.33 -11.85
C HIS A 132 -10.77 8.45 -10.87
N ALA A 133 -11.47 8.07 -9.79
CA ALA A 133 -11.97 9.02 -8.80
C ALA A 133 -10.85 9.78 -8.07
N PHE A 134 -9.68 9.17 -7.95
CA PHE A 134 -8.52 9.69 -7.20
C PHE A 134 -7.55 10.46 -8.09
N GLY A 135 -7.66 10.35 -9.43
CA GLY A 135 -6.80 11.06 -10.37
C GLY A 135 -5.49 10.35 -10.69
N GLU A 136 -5.22 9.19 -10.10
CA GLU A 136 -4.17 8.26 -10.49
C GLU A 136 -4.81 6.94 -10.95
N VAL A 137 -4.40 6.42 -12.10
CA VAL A 137 -5.00 5.23 -12.72
C VAL A 137 -3.97 4.18 -13.04
N ARG A 138 -4.38 2.92 -12.97
CA ARG A 138 -3.56 1.77 -13.34
C ARG A 138 -3.98 1.20 -14.68
N LEU A 139 -2.99 1.10 -15.59
CA LEU A 139 -3.16 0.47 -16.89
C LEU A 139 -2.45 -0.89 -16.91
N HIS A 140 -3.12 -1.88 -17.48
CA HIS A 140 -2.58 -3.22 -17.68
C HIS A 140 -2.40 -3.51 -19.16
N LEU A 141 -1.22 -4.00 -19.52
CA LEU A 141 -0.91 -4.50 -20.86
C LEU A 141 -0.44 -5.97 -20.72
N PRO A 142 -1.28 -6.97 -21.04
CA PRO A 142 -0.85 -8.35 -21.04
C PRO A 142 0.26 -8.59 -22.04
N ILE A 143 1.32 -9.29 -21.64
CA ILE A 143 2.42 -9.76 -22.49
C ILE A 143 2.29 -11.26 -22.68
N VAL A 144 2.13 -11.99 -21.58
CA VAL A 144 1.87 -13.42 -21.54
C VAL A 144 0.63 -13.66 -20.68
N THR A 145 -0.33 -14.40 -21.23
CA THR A 145 -1.53 -14.81 -20.52
C THR A 145 -2.02 -16.15 -21.09
N ASN A 146 -2.99 -16.77 -20.42
CA ASN A 146 -3.61 -18.01 -20.87
C ASN A 146 -5.10 -18.05 -20.48
N ALA A 147 -5.87 -18.97 -21.07
CA ALA A 147 -7.31 -19.06 -20.86
C ALA A 147 -7.74 -19.44 -19.43
N ALA A 148 -6.80 -20.01 -18.65
CA ALA A 148 -7.02 -20.40 -17.26
C ALA A 148 -6.69 -19.30 -16.27
N VAL A 149 -6.32 -18.10 -16.73
CA VAL A 149 -6.22 -16.91 -15.87
C VAL A 149 -7.62 -16.40 -15.57
N ASP A 150 -7.94 -16.30 -14.29
CA ASP A 150 -9.17 -15.67 -13.79
C ASP A 150 -8.79 -14.35 -13.10
N PHE A 151 -8.95 -13.24 -13.83
CA PHE A 151 -8.75 -11.89 -13.31
C PHE A 151 -10.14 -11.28 -13.07
N ARG A 152 -10.39 -10.84 -11.85
CA ARG A 152 -11.68 -10.26 -11.46
C ARG A 152 -11.52 -8.86 -10.93
N VAL A 153 -12.45 -7.98 -11.26
CA VAL A 153 -12.57 -6.62 -10.72
C VAL A 153 -14.03 -6.35 -10.43
N ALA A 154 -14.36 -5.85 -9.24
CA ALA A 154 -15.73 -5.65 -8.78
C ALA A 154 -16.61 -6.90 -9.02
N GLY A 155 -16.05 -8.09 -8.75
CA GLY A 155 -16.71 -9.39 -8.95
C GLY A 155 -16.82 -9.87 -10.41
N ALA A 156 -16.58 -9.00 -11.40
CA ALA A 156 -16.67 -9.36 -12.82
C ALA A 156 -15.34 -9.92 -13.36
N ARG A 157 -15.39 -11.01 -14.13
CA ARG A 157 -14.20 -11.53 -14.80
C ARG A 157 -13.82 -10.66 -15.99
N VAL A 158 -12.53 -10.29 -16.09
CA VAL A 158 -11.96 -9.53 -17.19
C VAL A 158 -11.00 -10.41 -17.98
N VAL A 159 -11.28 -10.59 -19.28
CA VAL A 159 -10.44 -11.38 -20.19
C VAL A 159 -9.61 -10.42 -21.03
N MET A 160 -8.32 -10.36 -20.76
CA MET A 160 -7.37 -9.49 -21.43
C MET A 160 -6.47 -10.31 -22.36
N ARG A 161 -6.23 -9.81 -23.60
CA ARG A 161 -5.36 -10.48 -24.59
C ARG A 161 -4.01 -9.78 -24.69
N PRO A 162 -2.95 -10.48 -25.11
CA PRO A 162 -1.65 -9.85 -25.31
C PRO A 162 -1.73 -8.65 -26.28
N GLY A 163 -1.08 -7.54 -25.87
CA GLY A 163 -1.03 -6.30 -26.66
C GLY A 163 -2.22 -5.35 -26.49
N GLU A 164 -3.30 -5.76 -25.82
CA GLU A 164 -4.42 -4.86 -25.49
C GLU A 164 -4.06 -4.01 -24.26
N LEU A 165 -4.42 -2.72 -24.28
CA LEU A 165 -4.25 -1.84 -23.14
C LEU A 165 -5.58 -1.71 -22.40
N TRP A 166 -5.55 -1.94 -21.09
CA TRP A 166 -6.71 -1.96 -20.23
C TRP A 166 -6.56 -1.00 -19.05
N TYR A 167 -7.58 -0.20 -18.78
CA TYR A 167 -7.77 0.44 -17.47
C TYR A 167 -8.41 -0.57 -16.53
N ILE A 168 -7.85 -0.66 -15.34
CA ILE A 168 -8.39 -1.44 -14.23
C ILE A 168 -8.53 -0.48 -13.04
N ASP A 169 -9.74 -0.36 -12.52
CA ASP A 169 -9.98 0.39 -11.28
C ASP A 169 -9.50 -0.46 -10.11
N ALA A 170 -8.26 -0.20 -9.69
CA ALA A 170 -7.64 -0.95 -8.62
C ALA A 170 -8.21 -0.57 -7.24
N SER A 171 -8.95 0.54 -7.13
CA SER A 171 -9.69 0.90 -5.92
C SER A 171 -10.92 0.02 -5.68
N GLU A 172 -11.37 -0.72 -6.70
CA GLU A 172 -12.41 -1.72 -6.57
C GLU A 172 -11.84 -3.09 -6.17
N PRO A 173 -12.63 -3.97 -5.50
CA PRO A 173 -12.16 -5.31 -5.14
C PRO A 173 -11.68 -6.05 -6.37
N HIS A 174 -10.43 -6.52 -6.34
CA HIS A 174 -9.86 -7.28 -7.44
C HIS A 174 -9.02 -8.46 -6.97
N ALA A 175 -9.04 -9.52 -7.77
CA ALA A 175 -8.34 -10.78 -7.49
C ALA A 175 -7.82 -11.41 -8.77
N VAL A 176 -6.75 -12.19 -8.67
CA VAL A 176 -6.17 -12.88 -9.82
C VAL A 176 -5.79 -14.31 -9.45
N ARG A 177 -6.16 -15.27 -10.31
CA ARG A 177 -5.74 -16.66 -10.22
C ARG A 177 -5.18 -17.13 -11.55
N ASN A 178 -4.07 -17.84 -11.53
CA ASN A 178 -3.47 -18.44 -12.70
C ASN A 178 -3.46 -19.97 -12.58
N ASP A 179 -4.54 -20.61 -12.99
CA ASP A 179 -4.67 -22.07 -12.98
C ASP A 179 -4.04 -22.72 -14.23
N GLY A 180 -3.35 -21.95 -15.08
CA GLY A 180 -2.68 -22.44 -16.29
C GLY A 180 -1.30 -23.01 -16.03
N ALA A 181 -0.70 -23.58 -17.08
CA ALA A 181 0.63 -24.17 -17.04
C ALA A 181 1.76 -23.15 -17.34
N ALA A 182 1.43 -21.94 -17.77
CA ALA A 182 2.37 -20.87 -18.07
C ALA A 182 2.18 -19.68 -17.13
N ALA A 183 3.25 -18.97 -16.83
CA ALA A 183 3.17 -17.74 -16.06
C ALA A 183 2.33 -16.68 -16.79
N ARG A 184 1.59 -15.88 -16.02
CA ARG A 184 0.94 -14.65 -16.51
C ARG A 184 1.88 -13.49 -16.27
N VAL A 185 2.17 -12.69 -17.33
CA VAL A 185 3.02 -11.49 -17.21
C VAL A 185 2.30 -10.30 -17.84
N HIS A 186 2.12 -9.24 -17.05
CA HIS A 186 1.59 -7.96 -17.51
C HIS A 186 2.62 -6.86 -17.33
N LEU A 187 2.70 -5.95 -18.29
CA LEU A 187 3.25 -4.62 -18.06
C LEU A 187 2.16 -3.79 -17.38
N VAL A 188 2.48 -3.24 -16.22
CA VAL A 188 1.58 -2.42 -15.43
C VAL A 188 2.14 -1.02 -15.36
N VAL A 189 1.30 -0.03 -15.68
CA VAL A 189 1.66 1.39 -15.75
C VAL A 189 0.70 2.16 -14.86
N ASP A 190 1.25 2.88 -13.88
CA ASP A 190 0.50 3.84 -13.10
C ASP A 190 0.73 5.24 -13.69
N CYS A 191 -0.33 6.02 -13.86
CA CYS A 191 -0.27 7.34 -14.49
C CYS A 191 -1.28 8.32 -13.88
N HIS A 192 -0.91 9.61 -13.93
CA HIS A 192 -1.79 10.68 -13.51
C HIS A 192 -2.82 11.02 -14.60
N LEU A 193 -4.06 11.18 -14.16
CA LEU A 193 -5.17 11.51 -15.05
C LEU A 193 -5.02 12.95 -15.57
N ASN A 194 -5.13 13.09 -16.91
CA ASN A 194 -5.21 14.36 -17.60
C ASN A 194 -6.29 14.33 -18.67
N ASP A 195 -6.52 15.41 -19.39
CA ASP A 195 -7.57 15.51 -20.41
C ASP A 195 -7.43 14.47 -21.52
N TRP A 196 -6.20 14.12 -21.91
CA TRP A 196 -5.95 13.08 -22.93
C TRP A 196 -6.38 11.71 -22.40
N LEU A 197 -5.96 11.33 -21.20
CA LEU A 197 -6.28 10.03 -20.61
C LEU A 197 -7.77 9.93 -20.30
N GLU A 198 -8.38 11.01 -19.80
CA GLU A 198 -9.83 11.10 -19.62
C GLU A 198 -10.59 10.80 -20.92
N ALA A 199 -10.15 11.42 -22.04
CA ALA A 199 -10.75 11.16 -23.35
C ALA A 199 -10.57 9.71 -23.80
N GLN A 200 -9.41 9.09 -23.53
CA GLN A 200 -9.18 7.67 -23.83
C GLN A 200 -10.11 6.77 -23.00
N LEU A 201 -10.30 7.06 -21.70
CA LEU A 201 -11.18 6.30 -20.82
C LEU A 201 -12.66 6.41 -21.23
N GLN A 202 -13.09 7.61 -21.63
CA GLN A 202 -14.47 7.84 -22.10
C GLN A 202 -14.77 7.16 -23.44
N ALA A 203 -13.75 7.05 -24.31
CA ALA A 203 -13.88 6.37 -25.62
C ALA A 203 -13.65 4.84 -25.51
N ALA A 204 -13.26 4.34 -24.36
CA ALA A 204 -12.86 2.95 -24.14
C ALA A 204 -14.07 2.00 -24.16
N GLU A 205 -13.81 0.77 -24.60
CA GLU A 205 -14.82 -0.29 -24.63
C GLU A 205 -14.91 -0.99 -23.25
N PRO A 206 -16.13 -1.17 -22.72
CA PRO A 206 -16.29 -1.93 -21.49
C PRO A 206 -15.88 -3.39 -21.70
N ALA A 207 -15.34 -4.02 -20.63
CA ALA A 207 -15.12 -5.46 -20.65
C ALA A 207 -16.42 -6.19 -21.04
N PRO A 208 -16.37 -7.18 -21.97
CA PRO A 208 -17.55 -7.98 -22.29
C PRO A 208 -18.10 -8.61 -21.02
N ALA A 209 -19.42 -8.53 -20.82
CA ALA A 209 -20.06 -9.19 -19.70
C ALA A 209 -19.80 -10.70 -19.79
N ALA A 210 -18.86 -11.22 -19.01
CA ALA A 210 -18.67 -12.66 -18.89
C ALA A 210 -19.88 -13.24 -18.15
N ALA A 211 -20.45 -14.34 -18.67
CA ALA A 211 -21.50 -15.07 -17.98
C ALA A 211 -21.07 -15.35 -16.54
N GLN A 212 -21.90 -14.93 -15.60
CA GLN A 212 -21.68 -15.11 -14.19
C GLN A 212 -21.59 -16.61 -13.88
N SER A 213 -20.39 -17.12 -13.73
CA SER A 213 -20.16 -18.41 -13.11
C SER A 213 -20.35 -18.22 -11.62
N ALA A 214 -21.44 -18.72 -11.10
CA ALA A 214 -21.77 -18.68 -9.68
C ALA A 214 -20.79 -19.58 -8.90
N HIS A 215 -19.68 -18.98 -8.47
CA HIS A 215 -18.91 -19.47 -7.35
C HIS A 215 -18.85 -18.30 -6.37
N ALA A 216 -19.79 -18.30 -5.43
CA ALA A 216 -19.64 -17.49 -4.23
C ALA A 216 -18.33 -17.93 -3.54
N PRO A 217 -17.45 -17.00 -3.17
CA PRO A 217 -16.35 -17.34 -2.29
C PRO A 217 -16.95 -17.89 -1.01
N ALA A 218 -16.46 -19.03 -0.56
CA ALA A 218 -16.74 -19.49 0.79
C ALA A 218 -16.22 -18.38 1.72
N VAL A 219 -17.14 -17.70 2.39
CA VAL A 219 -16.85 -16.80 3.48
C VAL A 219 -16.14 -17.65 4.52
N SER A 220 -14.85 -17.45 4.68
CA SER A 220 -14.11 -17.99 5.81
C SER A 220 -14.80 -17.44 7.06
N GLU A 221 -15.31 -18.32 7.90
CA GLU A 221 -15.90 -17.89 9.16
C GLU A 221 -14.85 -17.03 9.90
N PRO A 222 -15.25 -15.87 10.45
CA PRO A 222 -14.34 -15.06 11.24
C PRO A 222 -13.86 -15.92 12.40
N MET A 223 -12.56 -15.91 12.65
CA MET A 223 -11.95 -16.58 13.78
C MET A 223 -12.71 -16.17 15.04
N ALA A 224 -13.43 -17.12 15.61
CA ALA A 224 -14.22 -16.90 16.81
C ALA A 224 -13.30 -16.55 17.97
N GLY A 225 -13.52 -15.38 18.58
CA GLY A 225 -13.09 -15.13 19.92
C GLY A 225 -12.01 -14.09 20.14
N TRP A 226 -12.21 -12.89 19.63
CA TRP A 226 -11.54 -11.75 20.27
C TRP A 226 -12.24 -11.51 21.62
N PRO A 227 -11.52 -11.51 22.76
CA PRO A 227 -12.15 -11.20 24.04
C PRO A 227 -12.59 -9.74 24.03
N ARG A 228 -13.89 -9.49 23.95
CA ARG A 228 -14.46 -8.17 24.20
C ARG A 228 -14.28 -7.85 25.67
N VAL A 229 -13.20 -7.20 26.02
CA VAL A 229 -13.06 -6.59 27.32
C VAL A 229 -13.64 -5.18 27.22
N SER A 230 -14.84 -5.01 27.76
CA SER A 230 -15.45 -3.69 27.93
C SER A 230 -14.63 -2.93 28.99
N HIS A 231 -13.79 -2.00 28.55
CA HIS A 231 -13.12 -1.05 29.44
C HIS A 231 -13.95 0.23 29.50
N GLU A 232 -14.07 0.82 30.70
CA GLU A 232 -14.61 2.14 30.89
C GLU A 232 -13.75 3.14 30.06
N PRO A 233 -14.36 4.11 29.36
CA PRO A 233 -13.64 5.08 28.51
C PRO A 233 -12.52 5.84 29.21
N ASP A 234 -12.66 6.06 30.53
CA ASP A 234 -11.70 6.82 31.36
C ASP A 234 -10.37 6.10 31.61
N ASP A 235 -10.25 4.81 31.35
CA ASP A 235 -9.06 4.02 31.62
C ASP A 235 -8.12 3.88 30.38
N ILE A 236 -8.54 4.23 29.19
CA ILE A 236 -7.79 3.97 27.94
C ILE A 236 -6.58 4.90 27.83
N THR A 237 -6.75 6.20 28.00
CA THR A 237 -5.66 7.18 27.86
C THR A 237 -4.50 6.93 28.82
N PRO A 238 -4.71 6.73 30.12
CA PRO A 238 -3.62 6.40 31.05
C PRO A 238 -2.85 5.12 30.65
N ARG A 239 -3.54 4.10 30.20
CA ARG A 239 -2.93 2.83 29.77
C ARG A 239 -2.03 3.03 28.55
N ILE A 240 -2.49 3.79 27.54
CA ILE A 240 -1.70 4.11 26.36
C ILE A 240 -0.46 4.91 26.75
N LEU A 241 -0.61 5.97 27.53
CA LEU A 241 0.51 6.82 27.97
C LEU A 241 1.56 6.05 28.79
N ASP A 242 1.12 5.14 29.67
CA ASP A 242 2.00 4.29 30.45
C ASP A 242 2.75 3.29 29.56
N PHE A 243 2.06 2.68 28.60
CA PHE A 243 2.69 1.81 27.61
C PHE A 243 3.75 2.56 26.80
N LEU A 244 3.44 3.73 26.26
CA LEU A 244 4.36 4.53 25.45
C LEU A 244 5.63 4.91 26.23
N ARG A 245 5.47 5.29 27.49
CA ARG A 245 6.63 5.58 28.39
C ARG A 245 7.47 4.33 28.63
N ARG A 246 6.84 3.17 28.87
CA ARG A 246 7.55 1.90 29.10
C ARG A 246 8.38 1.45 27.91
N ILE A 247 7.92 1.69 26.70
CA ILE A 247 8.66 1.33 25.48
C ILE A 247 9.71 2.36 25.06
N GLY A 248 9.84 3.48 25.81
CA GLY A 248 10.87 4.48 25.58
C GLY A 248 10.44 5.68 24.74
N VAL A 249 9.16 5.82 24.38
CA VAL A 249 8.62 7.05 23.77
C VAL A 249 8.53 8.13 24.85
N ARG A 250 9.12 9.29 24.58
CA ARG A 250 9.02 10.45 25.48
C ARG A 250 7.60 11.01 25.41
N VAL A 251 6.93 11.08 26.55
CA VAL A 251 5.57 11.62 26.64
C VAL A 251 5.52 12.67 27.75
N SER A 252 5.19 13.90 27.39
CA SER A 252 4.98 15.04 28.31
C SER A 252 3.54 15.54 28.21
N THR A 253 3.02 16.03 29.35
CA THR A 253 1.72 16.70 29.39
C THR A 253 1.94 18.18 29.16
N ALA A 254 1.11 18.79 28.28
CA ALA A 254 1.19 20.21 27.95
C ALA A 254 -0.21 20.77 27.70
N ASP A 255 -0.41 22.07 27.94
CA ASP A 255 -1.58 22.79 27.43
C ASP A 255 -1.29 23.19 25.99
N LEU A 256 -2.00 22.57 25.03
CA LEU A 256 -1.75 22.76 23.61
C LEU A 256 -2.71 23.82 23.03
N PRO A 257 -2.22 24.74 22.19
CA PRO A 257 -3.08 25.75 21.56
C PRO A 257 -4.09 25.06 20.61
N GLY A 258 -5.32 25.57 20.59
CA GLY A 258 -6.51 24.94 19.99
C GLY A 258 -6.57 24.78 18.46
N LYS A 259 -5.44 24.70 17.76
CA LYS A 259 -5.35 24.52 16.29
C LYS A 259 -4.26 23.55 15.90
N SER A 260 -4.19 22.37 16.50
CA SER A 260 -3.39 21.25 15.96
C SER A 260 -4.23 20.42 14.99
N PHE A 261 -3.60 19.76 14.04
CA PHE A 261 -4.26 18.83 13.11
C PHE A 261 -4.93 17.68 13.88
N LEU A 262 -4.29 17.19 14.94
CA LEU A 262 -4.86 16.25 15.90
C LEU A 262 -5.10 16.97 17.24
N PRO A 263 -6.37 17.12 17.67
CA PRO A 263 -6.68 17.80 18.92
C PRO A 263 -6.02 17.10 20.12
N GLY A 264 -5.18 17.85 20.84
CA GLY A 264 -4.53 17.34 22.06
C GLY A 264 -3.26 16.53 21.86
N ILE A 265 -2.71 16.44 20.64
CA ILE A 265 -1.45 15.75 20.35
C ILE A 265 -0.53 16.64 19.51
N GLU A 266 0.75 16.68 19.87
CA GLU A 266 1.81 17.33 19.09
C GLU A 266 3.09 16.51 19.20
N ILE A 267 3.78 16.30 18.06
CA ILE A 267 5.12 15.71 18.05
C ILE A 267 6.16 16.82 18.21
N GLU A 268 7.03 16.69 19.18
CA GLU A 268 8.13 17.64 19.43
C GLU A 268 9.43 16.89 19.76
N ALA A 269 10.46 17.16 18.98
CA ALA A 269 11.80 16.61 19.15
C ALA A 269 11.81 15.08 19.39
N GLY A 270 10.99 14.33 18.64
CA GLY A 270 10.86 12.87 18.71
C GLY A 270 10.15 12.34 19.95
N GLY A 271 9.28 13.13 20.53
CA GLY A 271 8.38 12.76 21.62
C GLY A 271 6.97 13.28 21.39
N LEU A 272 6.05 12.87 22.23
CA LEU A 272 4.66 13.33 22.22
C LEU A 272 4.40 14.33 23.33
N ARG A 273 3.83 15.48 22.98
CA ARG A 273 3.19 16.41 23.88
C ARG A 273 1.70 16.17 23.85
N VAL A 274 1.11 15.96 25.00
CA VAL A 274 -0.30 15.54 25.10
C VAL A 274 -1.06 16.48 26.01
N ASP A 275 -2.20 16.99 25.53
CA ASP A 275 -3.21 17.66 26.31
C ASP A 275 -4.42 16.73 26.52
N PRO A 276 -4.51 16.03 27.64
CA PRO A 276 -5.59 15.06 27.85
C PRO A 276 -6.98 15.70 27.85
N SER A 277 -7.10 17.01 28.12
CA SER A 277 -8.38 17.72 28.14
C SER A 277 -8.94 17.97 26.73
N ARG A 278 -8.10 17.90 25.71
CA ARG A 278 -8.43 18.15 24.30
C ARG A 278 -8.41 16.90 23.44
N LEU A 279 -7.91 15.78 23.96
CA LEU A 279 -7.78 14.53 23.25
C LEU A 279 -9.16 13.97 22.89
N GLN A 280 -9.47 13.91 21.59
CA GLN A 280 -10.76 13.39 21.12
C GLN A 280 -10.74 11.87 20.95
N HIS A 281 -9.64 11.35 20.38
CA HIS A 281 -9.43 9.94 20.13
C HIS A 281 -8.14 9.47 20.80
N PRO A 282 -8.22 8.75 21.93
CA PRO A 282 -7.01 8.26 22.63
C PRO A 282 -6.11 7.38 21.79
N GLY A 283 -6.67 6.69 20.81
CA GLY A 283 -5.92 5.80 19.90
C GLY A 283 -4.96 6.53 18.96
N ASP A 284 -5.20 7.82 18.66
CA ASP A 284 -4.29 8.64 17.86
C ASP A 284 -2.90 8.73 18.49
N LEU A 285 -2.80 8.61 19.83
CA LEU A 285 -1.53 8.51 20.52
C LEU A 285 -0.69 7.30 20.09
N LEU A 286 -1.34 6.17 19.79
CA LEU A 286 -0.66 4.98 19.28
C LEU A 286 -0.23 5.16 17.82
N HIS A 287 -1.05 5.83 17.02
CA HIS A 287 -0.73 6.10 15.63
C HIS A 287 0.48 7.04 15.51
N GLU A 288 0.46 8.17 16.22
CA GLU A 288 1.56 9.13 16.24
C GLU A 288 2.85 8.53 16.85
N ALA A 289 2.71 7.68 17.86
CA ALA A 289 3.84 6.92 18.39
C ALA A 289 4.40 5.92 17.37
N GLY A 290 3.55 5.35 16.52
CA GLY A 290 3.94 4.48 15.42
C GLY A 290 4.87 5.17 14.43
N HIS A 291 4.55 6.42 14.04
CA HIS A 291 5.45 7.23 13.20
C HIS A 291 6.83 7.42 13.85
N LEU A 292 6.87 7.70 15.14
CA LEU A 292 8.14 7.82 15.85
C LEU A 292 8.88 6.49 15.97
N ALA A 293 8.15 5.41 16.17
CA ALA A 293 8.70 4.08 16.43
C ALA A 293 9.47 3.50 15.24
N VAL A 294 8.98 3.75 14.02
CA VAL A 294 9.55 3.20 12.79
C VAL A 294 10.75 4.01 12.26
N LEU A 295 10.94 5.22 12.76
CA LEU A 295 12.09 6.05 12.40
C LEU A 295 13.40 5.55 13.03
N PRO A 296 14.54 5.65 12.31
CA PRO A 296 15.86 5.51 12.93
C PRO A 296 16.05 6.50 14.09
N PRO A 297 16.88 6.17 15.10
CA PRO A 297 17.05 7.01 16.29
C PRO A 297 17.46 8.46 16.02
N ASP A 298 18.34 8.68 15.04
CA ASP A 298 18.83 9.99 14.62
C ASP A 298 17.73 10.86 13.99
N GLN A 299 16.88 10.26 13.14
CA GLN A 299 15.73 10.93 12.56
C GLN A 299 14.62 11.12 13.59
N ARG A 300 14.35 10.10 14.41
CA ARG A 300 13.34 10.17 15.47
C ARG A 300 13.56 11.37 16.39
N CYS A 301 14.79 11.61 16.85
CA CYS A 301 15.07 12.71 17.78
C CYS A 301 14.90 14.10 17.14
N GLN A 302 14.88 14.21 15.83
CA GLN A 302 14.68 15.44 15.07
C GLN A 302 13.23 15.64 14.62
N GLN A 303 12.37 14.62 14.74
CA GLN A 303 10.99 14.67 14.28
C GLN A 303 10.20 15.75 15.05
N GLY A 304 9.64 16.69 14.29
CA GLY A 304 8.77 17.76 14.77
C GLY A 304 7.30 17.51 14.42
N ALA A 305 6.48 18.56 14.52
CA ALA A 305 5.04 18.53 14.31
C ALA A 305 4.62 18.15 12.86
N GLU A 306 5.49 18.36 11.89
CA GLU A 306 5.26 17.89 10.53
C GLU A 306 5.69 16.42 10.43
N VAL A 307 4.72 15.53 10.51
CA VAL A 307 4.93 14.10 10.24
C VAL A 307 5.17 13.94 8.74
N SER A 308 6.12 13.11 8.37
CA SER A 308 6.41 12.79 6.97
C SER A 308 5.15 12.27 6.27
N ASN A 309 4.85 12.80 5.09
CA ASN A 309 3.82 12.26 4.20
C ASN A 309 4.31 11.00 3.45
N ASP A 310 5.31 10.31 3.95
CA ASP A 310 5.80 9.05 3.39
C ASP A 310 4.81 7.92 3.72
N PRO A 311 4.15 7.34 2.74
CA PRO A 311 3.19 6.26 2.96
C PRO A 311 3.80 4.93 3.36
N ALA A 312 5.05 4.69 3.06
CA ALA A 312 5.73 3.54 3.63
C ALA A 312 5.80 3.69 5.16
N GLN A 313 6.09 4.89 5.61
CA GLN A 313 6.09 5.25 7.03
C GLN A 313 4.67 5.18 7.63
N GLU A 314 3.67 5.71 6.90
CA GLU A 314 2.25 5.63 7.28
C GLU A 314 1.80 4.18 7.44
N MET A 315 2.08 3.33 6.45
CA MET A 315 1.73 1.91 6.50
C MET A 315 2.42 1.16 7.65
N MET A 316 3.69 1.48 7.92
CA MET A 316 4.40 0.93 9.07
C MET A 316 3.82 1.43 10.39
N ALA A 317 3.42 2.70 10.48
CA ALA A 317 2.76 3.26 11.67
C ALA A 317 1.40 2.60 11.93
N ILE A 318 0.61 2.35 10.89
CA ILE A 318 -0.65 1.60 10.97
C ILE A 318 -0.41 0.19 11.52
N ALA A 319 0.52 -0.56 10.95
CA ALA A 319 0.85 -1.90 11.42
C ALA A 319 1.39 -1.88 12.87
N TRP A 320 2.26 -0.94 13.19
CA TRP A 320 2.75 -0.76 14.56
C TRP A 320 1.60 -0.48 15.54
N SER A 321 0.66 0.38 15.15
CA SER A 321 -0.52 0.71 15.95
C SER A 321 -1.42 -0.49 16.19
N TRP A 322 -1.59 -1.35 15.17
CA TRP A 322 -2.31 -2.61 15.33
C TRP A 322 -1.64 -3.55 16.33
N ALA A 323 -0.32 -3.68 16.27
CA ALA A 323 0.42 -4.46 17.26
C ALA A 323 0.27 -3.90 18.67
N ALA A 324 0.32 -2.57 18.81
CA ALA A 324 0.19 -1.87 20.08
C ALA A 324 -1.21 -2.02 20.69
N LEU A 325 -2.28 -1.82 19.90
CA LEU A 325 -3.65 -2.05 20.38
C LEU A 325 -3.89 -3.51 20.80
N THR A 326 -3.33 -4.45 20.03
CA THR A 326 -3.40 -5.88 20.35
C THR A 326 -2.69 -6.18 21.67
N HIS A 327 -1.48 -5.66 21.86
CA HIS A 327 -0.71 -5.80 23.10
C HIS A 327 -1.44 -5.22 24.31
N LEU A 328 -2.13 -4.10 24.10
CA LEU A 328 -2.92 -3.43 25.15
C LEU A 328 -4.32 -4.05 25.33
N ALA A 329 -4.71 -5.05 24.51
CA ALA A 329 -6.06 -5.62 24.47
C ALA A 329 -7.15 -4.53 24.34
N LEU A 330 -6.92 -3.54 23.47
CA LEU A 330 -7.89 -2.50 23.14
C LEU A 330 -8.75 -2.93 21.95
N SER A 331 -9.97 -2.39 21.87
CA SER A 331 -10.80 -2.57 20.67
C SER A 331 -10.17 -1.86 19.46
N PRO A 332 -10.19 -2.45 18.25
CA PRO A 332 -9.62 -1.85 17.06
C PRO A 332 -10.16 -0.43 16.76
N GLU A 333 -11.42 -0.17 17.06
CA GLU A 333 -12.08 1.12 16.84
C GLU A 333 -11.50 2.25 17.72
N VAL A 334 -10.72 1.93 18.75
CA VAL A 334 -10.01 2.92 19.57
C VAL A 334 -8.95 3.63 18.73
N VAL A 335 -8.25 2.91 17.87
CA VAL A 335 -7.23 3.47 16.96
C VAL A 335 -7.84 3.80 15.61
N PHE A 336 -8.56 2.83 15.00
CA PHE A 336 -9.13 2.97 13.67
C PHE A 336 -10.58 3.48 13.76
N HIS A 337 -10.75 4.75 14.14
CA HIS A 337 -12.05 5.40 14.33
C HIS A 337 -12.56 6.05 13.03
N ALA A 338 -13.88 6.30 12.95
CA ALA A 338 -14.54 6.78 11.73
C ALA A 338 -14.09 8.17 11.26
N ASP A 339 -13.55 9.01 12.16
CA ASP A 339 -13.08 10.36 11.85
C ASP A 339 -11.63 10.38 11.34
N GLY A 340 -10.93 9.24 11.39
CA GLY A 340 -9.56 9.06 10.93
C GLY A 340 -9.46 8.30 9.60
N TYR A 341 -8.22 8.09 9.12
CA TYR A 341 -7.89 7.21 7.99
C TYR A 341 -8.68 7.49 6.70
N LYS A 342 -9.09 8.74 6.47
CA LYS A 342 -9.85 9.17 5.27
C LYS A 342 -11.09 8.32 4.96
N GLY A 343 -11.65 7.64 5.97
CA GLY A 343 -12.82 6.76 5.85
C GLY A 343 -12.49 5.27 5.71
N ASP A 344 -11.22 4.87 5.73
CA ASP A 344 -10.77 3.47 5.54
C ASP A 344 -10.65 2.69 6.86
N ALA A 345 -11.05 3.28 8.00
CA ALA A 345 -10.92 2.67 9.32
C ALA A 345 -11.53 1.26 9.39
N GLN A 346 -12.75 1.05 8.88
CA GLN A 346 -13.40 -0.25 8.89
C GLN A 346 -12.67 -1.28 8.02
N TRP A 347 -12.17 -0.84 6.85
CA TRP A 347 -11.38 -1.73 6.00
C TRP A 347 -10.06 -2.16 6.66
N LEU A 348 -9.37 -1.25 7.35
CA LEU A 348 -8.17 -1.58 8.13
C LEU A 348 -8.49 -2.60 9.22
N ILE A 349 -9.59 -2.39 9.96
CA ILE A 349 -10.06 -3.33 10.99
C ILE A 349 -10.34 -4.70 10.37
N ASP A 350 -11.10 -4.77 9.29
CA ASP A 350 -11.47 -6.04 8.64
C ASP A 350 -10.23 -6.76 8.10
N THR A 351 -9.30 -6.02 7.47
CA THR A 351 -8.08 -6.54 6.88
C THR A 351 -7.15 -7.14 7.93
N TYR A 352 -6.85 -6.39 8.98
CA TYR A 352 -5.95 -6.86 10.05
C TYR A 352 -6.61 -7.93 10.94
N SER A 353 -7.92 -7.85 11.17
CA SER A 353 -8.67 -8.90 11.88
C SER A 353 -8.72 -10.21 11.10
N ALA A 354 -8.69 -10.16 9.77
CA ALA A 354 -8.58 -11.35 8.91
C ALA A 354 -7.15 -11.93 8.85
N GLY A 355 -6.18 -11.32 9.55
CA GLY A 355 -4.78 -11.77 9.55
C GLY A 355 -3.98 -11.29 8.34
N THR A 356 -4.49 -10.32 7.56
CA THR A 356 -3.76 -9.71 6.45
C THR A 356 -2.99 -8.49 6.95
N PHE A 357 -1.67 -8.64 7.14
CA PHE A 357 -0.83 -7.62 7.78
C PHE A 357 0.02 -6.88 6.76
N ILE A 358 -0.55 -5.84 6.15
CA ILE A 358 -0.04 -5.18 4.93
C ILE A 358 1.41 -4.70 5.05
N ALA A 359 1.82 -4.11 6.16
CA ALA A 359 3.18 -3.58 6.33
C ALA A 359 4.10 -4.47 7.18
N LEU A 360 3.71 -5.71 7.48
CA LEU A 360 4.53 -6.65 8.25
C LEU A 360 5.93 -6.86 7.66
N PRO A 361 6.11 -7.06 6.33
CA PRO A 361 7.45 -7.21 5.76
C PRO A 361 8.35 -5.99 6.00
N MET A 362 7.78 -4.80 6.07
CA MET A 362 8.51 -3.57 6.35
C MET A 362 8.92 -3.49 7.83
N LEU A 363 8.01 -3.85 8.76
CA LEU A 363 8.34 -3.95 10.18
C LEU A 363 9.41 -5.02 10.44
N GLN A 364 9.35 -6.15 9.71
CA GLN A 364 10.36 -7.20 9.77
C GLN A 364 11.72 -6.70 9.28
N TRP A 365 11.75 -6.00 8.15
CA TRP A 365 12.98 -5.45 7.57
C TRP A 365 13.68 -4.47 8.52
N ILE A 366 12.94 -3.63 9.25
CA ILE A 366 13.51 -2.73 10.26
C ILE A 366 13.68 -3.39 11.63
N GLY A 367 13.49 -4.71 11.73
CA GLY A 367 13.75 -5.53 12.92
C GLY A 367 12.75 -5.35 14.06
N LEU A 368 11.54 -4.88 13.79
CA LEU A 368 10.53 -4.65 14.83
C LEU A 368 9.63 -5.87 15.08
N SER A 369 9.42 -6.73 14.09
CA SER A 369 8.57 -7.91 14.20
C SER A 369 9.02 -9.00 13.24
N ALA A 370 8.31 -10.13 13.18
CA ALA A 370 8.59 -11.23 12.26
C ALA A 370 7.29 -11.87 11.75
N ASP A 371 7.30 -12.30 10.48
CA ASP A 371 6.27 -13.17 9.91
C ASP A 371 6.33 -14.59 10.54
N PRO A 372 5.33 -15.45 10.32
CA PRO A 372 5.31 -16.79 10.93
C PRO A 372 6.55 -17.63 10.66
N SER A 373 7.13 -17.55 9.47
CA SER A 373 8.30 -18.38 9.11
C SER A 373 9.59 -17.90 9.77
N HIS A 374 9.79 -16.57 9.83
CA HIS A 374 10.94 -15.98 10.52
C HIS A 374 10.79 -16.08 12.03
N ALA A 375 9.58 -15.93 12.56
CA ALA A 375 9.29 -16.09 13.99
C ALA A 375 9.61 -17.52 14.47
N GLU A 376 9.24 -18.54 13.69
CA GLU A 376 9.59 -19.94 13.98
C GLU A 376 11.11 -20.12 14.01
N ALA A 377 11.84 -19.60 13.03
CA ALA A 377 13.30 -19.67 12.97
C ALA A 377 13.98 -18.95 14.16
N LEU A 378 13.38 -17.88 14.68
CA LEU A 378 13.88 -17.12 15.83
C LEU A 378 13.38 -17.68 17.17
N GLY A 379 12.44 -18.65 17.19
CA GLY A 379 11.83 -19.20 18.40
C GLY A 379 10.97 -18.19 19.16
N ILE A 380 10.31 -17.26 18.47
CA ILE A 380 9.43 -16.23 19.03
C ILE A 380 8.01 -16.34 18.47
N ALA A 381 7.07 -15.59 19.03
CA ALA A 381 5.74 -15.47 18.45
C ALA A 381 5.75 -14.58 17.20
N PRO A 382 4.95 -14.87 16.14
CA PRO A 382 4.83 -14.03 14.98
C PRO A 382 4.05 -12.73 15.28
N TYR A 383 4.13 -11.77 14.37
CA TYR A 383 3.28 -10.57 14.41
C TYR A 383 1.79 -10.96 14.64
N PRO A 384 1.04 -10.20 15.46
CA PRO A 384 1.34 -8.87 16.00
C PRO A 384 2.25 -8.84 17.25
N HIS A 385 2.99 -9.92 17.54
CA HIS A 385 4.04 -9.86 18.55
C HIS A 385 5.21 -9.02 18.04
N MET A 386 5.70 -8.08 18.87
CA MET A 386 6.81 -7.21 18.52
C MET A 386 8.09 -7.72 19.18
N ILE A 387 9.16 -7.84 18.40
CA ILE A 387 10.52 -8.14 18.90
C ILE A 387 11.03 -6.97 19.73
N ARG A 388 10.77 -5.76 19.22
CA ARG A 388 11.04 -4.49 19.89
C ARG A 388 10.02 -3.44 19.45
N TRP A 389 9.81 -2.45 20.26
CA TRP A 389 8.82 -1.40 20.00
C TRP A 389 9.37 -0.16 19.30
N LEU A 390 10.70 0.04 19.32
CA LEU A 390 11.35 1.17 18.66
C LEU A 390 12.45 0.64 17.74
N ARG A 391 12.57 1.22 16.55
CA ARG A 391 13.69 0.93 15.64
C ARG A 391 14.99 1.39 16.28
N GLU A 392 16.01 0.54 16.25
CA GLU A 392 17.37 0.82 16.65
C GLU A 392 18.23 1.20 15.46
N GLU A 393 19.46 1.67 15.70
CA GLU A 393 20.43 1.89 14.61
C GLU A 393 20.68 0.59 13.85
N GLU A 394 20.84 0.68 12.51
CA GLU A 394 21.24 -0.46 11.72
C GLU A 394 22.59 -0.96 12.24
N ALA A 395 22.66 -2.22 12.66
CA ALA A 395 23.95 -2.89 12.77
C ALA A 395 24.59 -2.82 11.39
N THR A 396 25.72 -2.12 11.29
CA THR A 396 26.51 -2.02 10.06
C THR A 396 26.71 -3.42 9.48
N HIS A 397 26.45 -3.60 8.19
CA HIS A 397 26.42 -4.85 7.45
C HIS A 397 27.78 -5.58 7.32
N ASP A 398 28.72 -5.32 8.24
CA ASP A 398 30.09 -5.87 8.29
C ASP A 398 30.21 -7.18 9.10
N ALA A 399 29.11 -7.80 9.53
CA ALA A 399 29.14 -8.98 10.40
C ALA A 399 28.65 -10.30 9.74
N ILE A 400 28.50 -10.36 8.40
CA ILE A 400 28.17 -11.61 7.69
C ILE A 400 29.21 -11.88 6.59
N GLU A 401 30.50 -11.85 6.95
CA GLU A 401 31.58 -12.57 6.29
C GLU A 401 32.40 -13.27 7.38
N HIS A 402 31.93 -14.46 7.78
CA HIS A 402 32.79 -15.53 8.30
C HIS A 402 31.98 -16.84 8.32
#